data_1c581bb342f0aa3ff82c8fbc7c1822c2
#
_entry.id   1c581bb342f0aa3ff82c8fbc7c1822c2
#
_cell.length_a   1.000
_cell.length_b   1.000
_cell.length_c   1.000
_cell.angle_alpha   90.00
_cell.angle_beta   90.00
_cell.angle_gamma   90.00
#
_symmetry.space_group_name_H-M   'P 1'
#
loop_
_entity.id
_entity.type
_entity.pdbx_description
1 polymer ?
#
loop_
_entity_poly.entity_id
_entity_poly.type
_entity_poly.pdbx_seq_one_letter_code
_entity_poly.pdbx_strand_id
1 'polypeptide(L)'
;MPTFTRQERLKSRKVIGRLFSGGQAYVAYPLQVVWLEIAPDTGRAQIAVSVSRRTFKTAVQRNRVKRRIREAYRLHKHELFEKLAGRSVVFMVMYIAKEELPFAEISTGIRKMIRKFPG
;
A
#
# COMPACT_ATOMS: atom_id res chain seq x y z
N MET A 1 12.19 -15.71 5.22
CA MET A 1 10.77 -15.35 5.22
C MET A 1 10.58 -13.89 4.89
N PRO A 2 9.61 -13.52 4.05
CA PRO A 2 9.35 -12.11 3.79
C PRO A 2 8.87 -11.40 5.05
N THR A 3 9.37 -10.19 5.27
CA THR A 3 9.01 -9.37 6.41
C THR A 3 8.66 -7.96 5.94
N PHE A 4 7.88 -7.25 6.75
CA PHE A 4 7.58 -5.84 6.50
C PHE A 4 8.55 -5.01 7.33
N THR A 5 9.63 -4.54 6.71
CA THR A 5 10.72 -3.85 7.39
C THR A 5 10.42 -2.37 7.57
N ARG A 6 11.23 -1.70 8.42
CA ARG A 6 11.15 -0.24 8.58
C ARG A 6 11.39 0.50 7.27
N GLN A 7 12.28 -0.02 6.43
CA GLN A 7 12.62 0.62 5.17
C GLN A 7 11.47 0.61 4.17
N GLU A 8 10.53 -0.32 4.34
CA GLU A 8 9.36 -0.42 3.48
C GLU A 8 8.23 0.53 3.92
N ARG A 9 8.30 1.08 5.12
CA ARG A 9 7.29 2.02 5.62
C ARG A 9 7.58 3.42 5.15
N LEU A 10 6.59 4.00 4.48
CA LEU A 10 6.68 5.40 4.04
C LEU A 10 6.29 6.31 5.18
N LYS A 11 7.23 7.13 5.66
CA LYS A 11 7.01 8.05 6.77
C LYS A 11 7.23 9.51 6.42
N SER A 12 7.89 9.80 5.32
CA SER A 12 8.23 11.16 4.94
C SER A 12 6.99 11.95 4.55
N ARG A 13 6.69 13.01 5.28
CA ARG A 13 5.56 13.90 4.98
C ARG A 13 5.75 14.60 3.64
N LYS A 14 6.97 14.94 3.29
CA LYS A 14 7.29 15.59 2.02
C LYS A 14 6.99 14.67 0.84
N VAL A 15 7.37 13.40 0.95
CA VAL A 15 7.11 12.42 -0.10
C VAL A 15 5.62 12.11 -0.19
N ILE A 16 4.93 11.98 0.94
CA ILE A 16 3.48 11.77 0.97
C ILE A 16 2.76 12.95 0.29
N GLY A 17 3.21 14.18 0.55
CA GLY A 17 2.66 15.36 -0.12
C GLY A 17 2.84 15.28 -1.63
N ARG A 18 4.00 14.85 -2.10
CA ARG A 18 4.27 14.67 -3.53
C ARG A 18 3.37 13.60 -4.16
N LEU A 19 3.07 12.54 -3.42
CA LEU A 19 2.12 11.51 -3.88
C LEU A 19 0.77 12.12 -4.25
N PHE A 20 0.24 12.97 -3.37
CA PHE A 20 -1.09 13.56 -3.58
C PHE A 20 -1.09 14.65 -4.64
N SER A 21 0.03 15.31 -4.90
CA SER A 21 0.11 16.37 -5.90
C SER A 21 0.54 15.89 -7.28
N GLY A 22 1.31 14.80 -7.37
CA GLY A 22 1.86 14.34 -8.65
C GLY A 22 1.78 12.85 -8.89
N GLY A 23 1.20 12.09 -7.96
CA GLY A 23 1.09 10.64 -8.10
C GLY A 23 -0.04 10.21 -9.02
N GLN A 24 0.00 8.95 -9.43
CA GLN A 24 -1.05 8.32 -10.21
C GLN A 24 -1.90 7.45 -9.29
N ALA A 25 -3.21 7.41 -9.55
CA ALA A 25 -4.16 6.69 -8.69
C ALA A 25 -4.92 5.63 -9.47
N TYR A 26 -5.21 4.53 -8.79
CA TYR A 26 -6.10 3.50 -9.31
C TYR A 26 -6.80 2.79 -8.15
N VAL A 27 -7.86 2.05 -8.47
CA VAL A 27 -8.63 1.31 -7.48
C VAL A 27 -8.39 -0.20 -7.65
N ALA A 28 -8.11 -0.85 -6.52
CA ALA A 28 -8.07 -2.30 -6.40
C ALA A 28 -8.88 -2.65 -5.16
N TYR A 29 -10.22 -2.67 -5.28
CA TYR A 29 -11.12 -2.81 -4.14
C TYR A 29 -10.70 -3.97 -3.22
N PRO A 30 -10.64 -3.83 -1.90
CA PRO A 30 -11.15 -2.70 -1.10
C PRO A 30 -10.15 -1.55 -0.90
N LEU A 31 -9.19 -1.40 -1.81
CA LEU A 31 -8.11 -0.44 -1.69
C LEU A 31 -8.17 0.60 -2.80
N GLN A 32 -7.82 1.83 -2.47
CA GLN A 32 -7.47 2.86 -3.44
C GLN A 32 -5.98 3.13 -3.29
N VAL A 33 -5.27 3.20 -4.41
CA VAL A 33 -3.81 3.26 -4.41
C VAL A 33 -3.37 4.51 -5.14
N VAL A 34 -2.46 5.27 -4.52
CA VAL A 34 -1.75 6.37 -5.17
C VAL A 34 -0.28 6.03 -5.15
N TRP A 35 0.40 6.18 -6.26
CA TRP A 35 1.82 5.83 -6.35
C TRP A 35 2.62 6.86 -7.13
N LEU A 36 3.92 6.92 -6.85
CA LEU A 36 4.85 7.82 -7.50
C LEU A 36 6.20 7.13 -7.61
N GLU A 37 6.80 7.21 -8.79
CA GLU A 37 8.18 6.74 -8.97
C GLU A 37 9.13 7.82 -8.47
N ILE A 38 10.16 7.42 -7.74
CA ILE A 38 11.14 8.35 -7.16
C ILE A 38 12.57 7.93 -7.52
N ALA A 39 13.47 8.89 -7.50
CA ALA A 39 14.90 8.64 -7.62
C ALA A 39 15.53 8.62 -6.23
N PRO A 40 16.62 7.88 -5.99
CA PRO A 40 17.33 7.01 -6.94
C PRO A 40 16.63 5.67 -7.14
N ASP A 41 16.89 5.05 -8.28
CA ASP A 41 16.33 3.74 -8.60
C ASP A 41 17.10 2.65 -7.85
N THR A 42 16.56 2.22 -6.73
CA THR A 42 17.19 1.21 -5.87
C THR A 42 16.39 -0.08 -5.81
N GLY A 43 15.30 -0.18 -6.59
CA GLY A 43 14.42 -1.33 -6.55
C GLY A 43 13.57 -1.42 -5.28
N ARG A 44 13.41 -0.31 -4.57
CA ARG A 44 12.65 -0.27 -3.32
C ARG A 44 11.23 0.18 -3.53
N ALA A 45 10.33 -0.43 -2.77
CA ALA A 45 8.96 0.05 -2.64
C ALA A 45 8.73 0.46 -1.19
N GLN A 46 8.23 1.68 -0.99
CA GLN A 46 7.81 2.15 0.33
C GLN A 46 6.31 2.32 0.32
N ILE A 47 5.67 1.93 1.41
CA ILE A 47 4.21 1.90 1.49
C ILE A 47 3.73 2.58 2.77
N ALA A 48 2.71 3.42 2.63
CA ALA A 48 1.93 3.94 3.74
C ALA A 48 0.51 3.40 3.63
N VAL A 49 -0.08 3.06 4.77
CA VAL A 49 -1.42 2.50 4.83
C VAL A 49 -2.31 3.47 5.61
N SER A 50 -3.46 3.79 5.03
CA SER A 50 -4.42 4.72 5.63
C SER A 50 -5.79 4.07 5.78
N VAL A 51 -6.40 4.24 6.96
CA VAL A 51 -7.75 3.79 7.25
C VAL A 51 -8.52 4.96 7.87
N SER A 52 -9.67 5.28 7.31
CA SER A 52 -10.45 6.47 7.66
C SER A 52 -10.99 6.44 9.09
N ARG A 53 -10.82 7.54 9.81
CA ARG A 53 -11.44 7.74 11.13
C ARG A 53 -12.94 7.91 11.04
N ARG A 54 -13.46 8.36 9.92
CA ARG A 54 -14.90 8.49 9.70
C ARG A 54 -15.57 7.13 9.65
N THR A 55 -14.94 6.18 8.97
CA THR A 55 -15.48 4.84 8.79
C THR A 55 -15.25 3.98 10.04
N PHE A 56 -14.05 4.05 10.60
CA PHE A 56 -13.66 3.24 11.76
C PHE A 56 -13.21 4.15 12.88
N LYS A 57 -14.12 4.43 13.81
CA LYS A 57 -13.92 5.44 14.83
C LYS A 57 -12.89 5.09 15.90
N THR A 58 -12.69 3.79 16.16
CA THR A 58 -11.73 3.38 17.18
C THR A 58 -10.37 3.04 16.57
N ALA A 59 -9.32 3.34 17.30
CA ALA A 59 -7.95 3.00 16.88
C ALA A 59 -7.78 1.49 16.75
N VAL A 60 -8.46 0.72 17.60
CA VAL A 60 -8.39 -0.75 17.57
C VAL A 60 -8.88 -1.28 16.23
N GLN A 61 -10.01 -0.78 15.73
CA GLN A 61 -10.55 -1.18 14.44
C GLN A 61 -9.60 -0.81 13.30
N ARG A 62 -9.11 0.42 13.29
CA ARG A 62 -8.19 0.88 12.25
C ARG A 62 -6.89 0.08 12.24
N ASN A 63 -6.34 -0.19 13.41
CA ASN A 63 -5.09 -0.95 13.53
C ASN A 63 -5.27 -2.39 13.05
N ARG A 64 -6.43 -2.98 13.30
CA ARG A 64 -6.76 -4.32 12.85
C ARG A 64 -6.77 -4.42 11.32
N VAL A 65 -7.40 -3.45 10.66
CA VAL A 65 -7.43 -3.37 9.20
C VAL A 65 -6.04 -3.12 8.63
N LYS A 66 -5.31 -2.16 9.20
CA LYS A 66 -3.94 -1.87 8.77
C LYS A 66 -3.03 -3.10 8.86
N ARG A 67 -3.19 -3.87 9.93
CA ARG A 67 -2.40 -5.09 10.12
C ARG A 67 -2.66 -6.10 9.02
N ARG A 68 -3.93 -6.28 8.65
CA ARG A 68 -4.32 -7.19 7.56
C ARG A 68 -3.73 -6.75 6.23
N ILE A 69 -3.75 -5.45 5.95
CA ILE A 69 -3.18 -4.89 4.72
C ILE A 69 -1.67 -5.13 4.68
N ARG A 70 -0.96 -4.83 5.76
CA ARG A 70 0.50 -5.01 5.83
C ARG A 70 0.90 -6.47 5.71
N GLU A 71 0.13 -7.36 6.35
CA GLU A 71 0.38 -8.80 6.28
C GLU A 71 0.18 -9.33 4.85
N ALA A 72 -0.89 -8.91 4.18
CA ALA A 72 -1.14 -9.28 2.79
C ALA A 72 -0.03 -8.78 1.87
N TYR A 73 0.41 -7.52 2.07
CA TYR A 73 1.52 -6.96 1.31
C TYR A 73 2.81 -7.76 1.53
N ARG A 74 3.11 -8.09 2.78
CA ARG A 74 4.30 -8.88 3.13
C ARG A 74 4.33 -10.20 2.36
N LEU A 75 3.19 -10.85 2.23
CA LEU A 75 3.10 -12.16 1.57
C LEU A 75 3.25 -12.08 0.05
N HIS A 76 2.85 -10.96 -0.57
CA HIS A 76 2.78 -10.84 -2.03
C HIS A 76 3.78 -9.85 -2.63
N LYS A 77 4.57 -9.17 -1.82
CA LYS A 77 5.44 -8.08 -2.30
C LYS A 77 6.50 -8.51 -3.31
N HIS A 78 6.89 -9.77 -3.32
CA HIS A 78 7.88 -10.26 -4.27
C HIS A 78 7.40 -10.11 -5.72
N GLU A 79 6.11 -10.27 -5.98
CA GLU A 79 5.52 -10.06 -7.30
C GLU A 79 5.64 -8.60 -7.73
N LEU A 80 5.45 -7.68 -6.78
CA LEU A 80 5.63 -6.25 -7.02
C LEU A 80 7.09 -5.93 -7.34
N PHE A 81 8.02 -6.47 -6.59
CA PHE A 81 9.44 -6.21 -6.79
C PHE A 81 9.92 -6.66 -8.17
N GLU A 82 9.39 -7.76 -8.68
CA GLU A 82 9.67 -8.20 -10.05
C GLU A 82 9.19 -7.18 -11.07
N LYS A 83 8.00 -6.60 -10.87
CA LYS A 83 7.46 -5.58 -11.77
C LYS A 83 8.23 -4.27 -11.72
N LEU A 84 8.82 -3.93 -10.58
CA LEU A 84 9.57 -2.69 -10.43
C LEU A 84 10.79 -2.64 -11.34
N ALA A 85 11.44 -3.77 -11.57
CA ALA A 85 12.61 -3.86 -12.44
C ALA A 85 13.68 -2.81 -12.08
N GLY A 86 13.98 -2.69 -10.80
CA GLY A 86 14.99 -1.76 -10.29
C GLY A 86 14.48 -0.35 -9.98
N ARG A 87 13.26 0.00 -10.37
CA ARG A 87 12.67 1.32 -10.05
C ARG A 87 12.32 1.42 -8.57
N SER A 88 12.39 2.64 -8.04
CA SER A 88 11.94 2.94 -6.69
C SER A 88 10.58 3.62 -6.74
N VAL A 89 9.64 3.13 -5.94
CA VAL A 89 8.26 3.61 -5.96
C VAL A 89 7.76 3.80 -4.53
N VAL A 90 6.94 4.82 -4.33
CA VAL A 90 6.23 5.03 -3.07
C VAL A 90 4.73 4.87 -3.31
N PHE A 91 4.06 4.24 -2.37
CA PHE A 91 2.62 3.96 -2.43
C PHE A 91 1.91 4.53 -1.21
N MET A 92 0.74 5.09 -1.44
CA MET A 92 -0.26 5.30 -0.37
C MET A 92 -1.42 4.35 -0.66
N VAL A 93 -1.67 3.42 0.26
CA VAL A 93 -2.75 2.46 0.15
C VAL A 93 -3.85 2.86 1.13
N MET A 94 -5.01 3.22 0.59
CA MET A 94 -6.16 3.68 1.37
C MET A 94 -7.25 2.63 1.35
N TYR A 95 -7.74 2.27 2.53
CA TYR A 95 -8.84 1.31 2.66
C TYR A 95 -10.16 2.04 2.44
N ILE A 96 -10.94 1.61 1.46
CA ILE A 96 -12.19 2.30 1.07
C ILE A 96 -13.46 1.52 1.40
N ALA A 97 -13.35 0.28 1.86
CA ALA A 97 -14.52 -0.47 2.32
C ALA A 97 -15.05 0.13 3.62
N LYS A 98 -16.37 0.04 3.82
CA LYS A 98 -17.03 0.61 5.00
C LYS A 98 -17.08 -0.36 6.18
N GLU A 99 -16.66 -1.59 6.00
CA GLU A 99 -16.66 -2.62 7.01
C GLU A 99 -15.31 -3.32 7.07
N GLU A 100 -15.04 -4.00 8.18
CA GLU A 100 -13.80 -4.75 8.34
C GLU A 100 -13.90 -6.05 7.56
N LEU A 101 -13.31 -6.08 6.37
CA LEU A 101 -13.30 -7.28 5.55
C LEU A 101 -12.32 -8.31 6.10
N PRO A 102 -12.60 -9.62 5.89
CA PRO A 102 -11.66 -10.66 6.29
C PRO A 102 -10.32 -10.53 5.56
N PHE A 103 -9.30 -11.10 6.15
CA PHE A 103 -7.95 -11.10 5.56
C PHE A 103 -7.94 -11.60 4.11
N ALA A 104 -8.69 -12.66 3.80
CA ALA A 104 -8.73 -13.23 2.45
C ALA A 104 -9.16 -12.19 1.40
N GLU A 105 -10.15 -11.36 1.70
CA GLU A 105 -10.62 -10.33 0.77
C GLU A 105 -9.63 -9.19 0.65
N ILE A 106 -8.99 -8.80 1.75
CA ILE A 106 -7.94 -7.78 1.73
C ILE A 106 -6.73 -8.29 0.94
N SER A 107 -6.37 -9.55 1.13
CA SER A 107 -5.28 -10.18 0.38
C SER A 107 -5.55 -10.19 -1.11
N THR A 108 -6.79 -10.48 -1.52
CA THR A 108 -7.21 -10.40 -2.91
C THR A 108 -7.04 -8.98 -3.45
N GLY A 109 -7.39 -7.98 -2.65
CA GLY A 109 -7.20 -6.56 -3.00
C GLY A 109 -5.73 -6.21 -3.23
N ILE A 110 -4.85 -6.68 -2.37
CA ILE A 110 -3.40 -6.47 -2.52
C ILE A 110 -2.88 -7.13 -3.80
N ARG A 111 -3.33 -8.34 -4.10
CA ARG A 111 -2.92 -9.02 -5.33
C ARG A 111 -3.40 -8.27 -6.57
N LYS A 112 -4.61 -7.72 -6.55
CA LYS A 112 -5.13 -6.87 -7.62
C LYS A 112 -4.31 -5.60 -7.76
N MET A 113 -3.94 -4.99 -6.64
CA MET A 113 -3.09 -3.79 -6.61
C MET A 113 -1.77 -4.06 -7.35
N ILE A 114 -1.12 -5.16 -7.02
CA ILE A 114 0.16 -5.53 -7.64
C ILE A 114 -0.05 -5.84 -9.14
N ARG A 115 -1.11 -6.55 -9.49
CA ARG A 115 -1.40 -6.91 -10.87
C ARG A 115 -1.68 -5.69 -11.74
N LYS A 116 -2.40 -4.70 -11.21
CA LYS A 116 -2.75 -3.48 -11.93
C LYS A 116 -1.60 -2.47 -12.00
N PHE A 117 -0.62 -2.61 -11.14
CA PHE A 117 0.53 -1.70 -11.15
C PHE A 117 1.25 -1.82 -12.48
N PRO A 118 1.50 -0.69 -13.19
CA PRO A 118 2.19 -0.72 -14.48
C PRO A 118 3.65 -1.14 -14.32
N GLY A 119 4.03 -2.17 -15.05
CA GLY A 119 5.38 -2.71 -14.90
C GLY A 119 6.06 -3.07 -16.19
#